data_ac418c2e03da8d73ef854c92c99a6d0c
#
_entry.id   ac418c2e03da8d73ef854c92c99a6d0c
#
_cell.length_a   1.000
_cell.length_b   1.000
_cell.length_c   1.000
_cell.angle_alpha   90.00
_cell.angle_beta   90.00
_cell.angle_gamma   90.00
#
_symmetry.space_group_name_H-M   'P 1'
#
loop_
_entity.id
_entity.type
_entity.pdbx_description
1 polymer ?
#
loop_
_entity_poly.entity_id
_entity_poly.type
_entity_poly.pdbx_seq_one_letter_code
_entity_poly.pdbx_strand_id
1 'polypeptide(L)'
;MENQLMWKDRYNIGVEVIDKEHKKLFKIINKLFNFGEDEEKSQWVCQEGIKYFKDHAVKHFADEEEYMESIHYSGLEMHKRIHDDFREKTIPALEKELEQTDYSPDAVSHFLGVCTGWLLGHTLTDDRAITGEATSKWDNLLPEEEHAAIREAILQLVYDMFQLDSQVVSESYSGEKFGKGVYYRLIYSNKEGKKWETILVFEEKLLINTVGKMMGVKTDKVNMVLVNAVRYTARQFVNCIMENFSSADEYEIKAENLLTYEQFKKVFERENPQFSLLFDTGKGYFAYCIIAPHLKDSGIETSIQAENALTEIEKYLKKNEMFQKEISRKKKILVVDDSQVILQAMNELLSETY
;
A
#
# COMPACT_ATOMS: atom_id res chain seq x y z
N MET A 1 -11.50 13.56 -18.94
CA MET A 1 -12.12 13.12 -17.67
C MET A 1 -11.05 13.32 -16.61
N GLU A 2 -11.34 14.18 -15.68
CA GLU A 2 -10.43 14.61 -14.62
C GLU A 2 -9.99 13.44 -13.75
N ASN A 3 -8.73 13.41 -13.39
CA ASN A 3 -8.21 12.53 -12.36
C ASN A 3 -8.89 12.91 -11.05
N GLN A 4 -9.62 12.01 -10.43
CA GLN A 4 -10.43 12.34 -9.25
C GLN A 4 -10.31 11.25 -8.20
N LEU A 5 -9.76 11.63 -7.05
CA LEU A 5 -9.73 10.81 -5.85
C LEU A 5 -11.15 10.77 -5.25
N MET A 6 -11.83 9.63 -5.37
CA MET A 6 -13.23 9.51 -4.98
C MET A 6 -13.36 9.08 -3.51
N TRP A 7 -14.05 9.91 -2.71
CA TRP A 7 -14.48 9.47 -1.39
C TRP A 7 -15.46 8.30 -1.52
N LYS A 8 -15.30 7.31 -0.66
CA LYS A 8 -16.23 6.17 -0.55
C LYS A 8 -16.67 6.04 0.91
N ASP A 9 -17.91 5.61 1.13
CA ASP A 9 -18.46 5.47 2.49
C ASP A 9 -17.63 4.53 3.38
N ARG A 10 -16.91 3.60 2.79
CA ARG A 10 -15.98 2.71 3.51
C ARG A 10 -14.77 3.43 4.12
N TYR A 11 -14.50 4.68 3.75
CA TYR A 11 -13.44 5.50 4.35
C TYR A 11 -13.89 6.21 5.61
N ASN A 12 -15.21 6.17 5.92
CA ASN A 12 -15.71 6.67 7.18
C ASN A 12 -15.18 5.80 8.32
N ILE A 13 -14.67 6.44 9.35
CA ILE A 13 -14.32 5.79 10.61
C ILE A 13 -15.49 5.79 11.61
N GLY A 14 -16.59 6.45 11.27
CA GLY A 14 -17.79 6.54 12.08
C GLY A 14 -17.80 7.71 13.08
N VAL A 15 -16.79 8.57 13.03
CA VAL A 15 -16.70 9.80 13.84
C VAL A 15 -17.00 10.98 12.93
N GLU A 16 -18.19 11.58 13.06
CA GLU A 16 -18.72 12.54 12.10
C GLU A 16 -17.81 13.76 11.87
N VAL A 17 -17.15 14.24 12.91
CA VAL A 17 -16.23 15.40 12.81
C VAL A 17 -15.01 15.04 11.97
N ILE A 18 -14.40 13.91 12.24
CA ILE A 18 -13.21 13.40 11.54
C ILE A 18 -13.58 13.06 10.09
N ASP A 19 -14.66 12.31 9.86
CA ASP A 19 -15.13 11.94 8.52
C ASP A 19 -15.40 13.17 7.62
N LYS A 20 -15.89 14.27 8.19
CA LYS A 20 -16.08 15.52 7.45
C LYS A 20 -14.77 16.16 7.03
N GLU A 21 -13.77 16.17 7.90
CA GLU A 21 -12.46 16.73 7.59
C GLU A 21 -11.73 15.87 6.54
N HIS A 22 -11.78 14.54 6.64
CA HIS A 22 -11.26 13.64 5.61
C HIS A 22 -11.89 13.93 4.23
N LYS A 23 -13.21 14.08 4.15
CA LYS A 23 -13.90 14.45 2.90
C LYS A 23 -13.41 15.78 2.33
N LYS A 24 -13.05 16.74 3.17
CA LYS A 24 -12.46 18.02 2.73
C LYS A 24 -11.05 17.82 2.20
N LEU A 25 -10.22 17.04 2.90
CA LEU A 25 -8.85 16.71 2.46
C LEU A 25 -8.87 16.06 1.07
N PHE A 26 -9.73 15.07 0.84
CA PHE A 26 -9.92 14.46 -0.48
C PHE A 26 -10.30 15.48 -1.57
N LYS A 27 -11.19 16.43 -1.27
CA LYS A 27 -11.56 17.50 -2.20
C LYS A 27 -10.40 18.45 -2.51
N ILE A 28 -9.56 18.74 -1.53
CA ILE A 28 -8.38 19.60 -1.71
C ILE A 28 -7.35 18.89 -2.58
N ILE A 29 -7.02 17.63 -2.32
CA ILE A 29 -6.11 16.84 -3.17
C ILE A 29 -6.62 16.82 -4.61
N ASN A 30 -7.93 16.62 -4.83
CA ASN A 30 -8.50 16.68 -6.18
C ASN A 30 -8.31 18.03 -6.86
N LYS A 31 -8.45 19.13 -6.12
CA LYS A 31 -8.16 20.46 -6.66
C LYS A 31 -6.69 20.63 -7.02
N LEU A 32 -5.80 20.14 -6.16
CA LEU A 32 -4.36 20.19 -6.43
C LEU A 32 -4.00 19.40 -7.71
N PHE A 33 -4.58 18.22 -7.91
CA PHE A 33 -4.37 17.44 -9.14
C PHE A 33 -4.89 18.18 -10.40
N ASN A 34 -6.09 18.73 -10.33
CA ASN A 34 -6.71 19.37 -11.50
C ASN A 34 -5.97 20.63 -11.97
N PHE A 35 -5.25 21.29 -11.08
CA PHE A 35 -4.53 22.52 -11.41
C PHE A 35 -3.01 22.33 -11.45
N GLY A 36 -2.47 21.27 -10.85
CA GLY A 36 -1.03 20.99 -10.81
C GLY A 36 -0.42 20.62 -12.16
N GLU A 37 -1.25 20.16 -13.12
CA GLU A 37 -0.83 19.89 -14.50
C GLU A 37 -0.75 21.16 -15.37
N ASP A 38 -1.26 22.31 -14.90
CA ASP A 38 -1.18 23.60 -15.57
C ASP A 38 0.11 24.32 -15.13
N GLU A 39 1.13 24.33 -15.98
CA GLU A 39 2.44 24.91 -15.68
C GLU A 39 2.36 26.37 -15.19
N GLU A 40 1.40 27.17 -15.68
CA GLU A 40 1.22 28.57 -15.26
C GLU A 40 0.65 28.69 -13.84
N LYS A 41 -0.02 27.66 -13.34
CA LYS A 41 -0.70 27.66 -12.04
C LYS A 41 -0.03 26.76 -11.02
N SER A 42 0.87 25.88 -11.43
CA SER A 42 1.46 24.83 -10.58
C SER A 42 2.11 25.41 -9.31
N GLN A 43 2.85 26.51 -9.43
CA GLN A 43 3.45 27.20 -8.29
C GLN A 43 2.40 27.69 -7.29
N TRP A 44 1.40 28.42 -7.73
CA TRP A 44 0.33 28.92 -6.87
C TRP A 44 -0.45 27.78 -6.21
N VAL A 45 -0.74 26.72 -6.97
CA VAL A 45 -1.44 25.53 -6.47
C VAL A 45 -0.67 24.84 -5.38
N CYS A 46 0.64 24.65 -5.55
CA CYS A 46 1.50 24.04 -4.53
C CYS A 46 1.58 24.92 -3.28
N GLN A 47 1.73 26.23 -3.43
CA GLN A 47 1.74 27.20 -2.31
C GLN A 47 0.44 27.16 -1.50
N GLU A 48 -0.72 27.17 -2.17
CA GLU A 48 -2.01 27.05 -1.51
C GLU A 48 -2.20 25.67 -0.87
N GLY A 49 -1.70 24.60 -1.51
CA GLY A 49 -1.70 23.26 -0.94
C GLY A 49 -0.87 23.17 0.35
N ILE A 50 0.36 23.66 0.35
CA ILE A 50 1.25 23.73 1.52
C ILE A 50 0.58 24.52 2.65
N LYS A 51 0.07 25.71 2.34
CA LYS A 51 -0.64 26.55 3.31
C LYS A 51 -1.84 25.83 3.92
N TYR A 52 -2.64 25.16 3.08
CA TYR A 52 -3.78 24.37 3.54
C TYR A 52 -3.34 23.26 4.49
N PHE A 53 -2.32 22.49 4.14
CA PHE A 53 -1.82 21.42 5.02
C PHE A 53 -1.24 21.97 6.34
N LYS A 54 -0.58 23.12 6.31
CA LYS A 54 -0.08 23.77 7.54
C LYS A 54 -1.21 24.26 8.45
N ASP A 55 -2.25 24.85 7.88
CA ASP A 55 -3.30 25.51 8.66
C ASP A 55 -4.42 24.52 9.09
N HIS A 56 -4.86 23.66 8.18
CA HIS A 56 -6.01 22.76 8.39
C HIS A 56 -5.61 21.41 8.97
N ALA A 57 -4.48 20.85 8.55
CA ALA A 57 -4.02 19.59 9.13
C ALA A 57 -3.79 19.72 10.63
N VAL A 58 -3.24 20.86 11.09
CA VAL A 58 -3.03 21.12 12.51
C VAL A 58 -4.31 21.02 13.32
N LYS A 59 -5.41 21.62 12.83
CA LYS A 59 -6.70 21.54 13.51
C LYS A 59 -7.29 20.14 13.47
N HIS A 60 -7.25 19.51 12.30
CA HIS A 60 -7.77 18.17 12.10
C HIS A 60 -7.06 17.15 13.01
N PHE A 61 -5.73 17.20 13.07
CA PHE A 61 -4.94 16.35 13.97
C PHE A 61 -5.28 16.58 15.44
N ALA A 62 -5.48 17.84 15.83
CA ALA A 62 -5.89 18.14 17.21
C ALA A 62 -7.28 17.56 17.54
N ASP A 63 -8.24 17.65 16.61
CA ASP A 63 -9.58 17.12 16.80
C ASP A 63 -9.56 15.57 16.91
N GLU A 64 -8.69 14.89 16.14
CA GLU A 64 -8.48 13.45 16.21
C GLU A 64 -7.77 13.02 17.51
N GLU A 65 -6.72 13.72 17.89
CA GLU A 65 -5.98 13.47 19.12
C GLU A 65 -6.87 13.65 20.35
N GLU A 66 -7.73 14.70 20.38
CA GLU A 66 -8.72 14.89 21.45
C GLU A 66 -9.72 13.73 21.49
N TYR A 67 -10.20 13.28 20.34
CA TYR A 67 -11.09 12.13 20.27
C TYR A 67 -10.42 10.85 20.80
N MET A 68 -9.18 10.55 20.33
CA MET A 68 -8.41 9.40 20.81
C MET A 68 -8.13 9.43 22.31
N GLU A 69 -7.84 10.62 22.90
CA GLU A 69 -7.72 10.79 24.35
C GLU A 69 -9.03 10.46 25.06
N SER A 70 -10.16 10.91 24.50
CA SER A 70 -11.49 10.72 25.12
C SER A 70 -11.90 9.25 25.22
N ILE A 71 -11.44 8.43 24.27
CA ILE A 71 -11.71 6.98 24.24
C ILE A 71 -10.57 6.14 24.83
N HIS A 72 -9.51 6.78 25.36
CA HIS A 72 -8.31 6.11 25.89
C HIS A 72 -7.64 5.18 24.86
N TYR A 73 -7.53 5.62 23.61
CA TYR A 73 -6.94 4.84 22.54
C TYR A 73 -5.47 4.51 22.84
N SER A 74 -5.13 3.23 22.83
CA SER A 74 -3.78 2.77 23.20
C SER A 74 -2.69 3.17 22.19
N GLY A 75 -3.04 3.42 20.93
CA GLY A 75 -2.13 3.86 19.86
C GLY A 75 -1.91 5.38 19.78
N LEU A 76 -2.46 6.17 20.72
CA LEU A 76 -2.42 7.65 20.68
C LEU A 76 -1.00 8.23 20.48
N GLU A 77 -0.02 7.75 21.24
CA GLU A 77 1.36 8.28 21.17
C GLU A 77 2.02 8.01 19.81
N MET A 78 1.77 6.84 19.22
CA MET A 78 2.27 6.53 17.88
C MET A 78 1.57 7.38 16.82
N HIS A 79 0.26 7.52 16.92
CA HIS A 79 -0.53 8.33 16.02
C HIS A 79 -0.11 9.81 16.04
N LYS A 80 0.11 10.38 17.22
CA LYS A 80 0.68 11.73 17.38
C LYS A 80 2.04 11.89 16.67
N ARG A 81 2.91 10.87 16.76
CA ARG A 81 4.20 10.89 16.03
C ARG A 81 4.03 10.92 14.51
N ILE A 82 3.03 10.22 13.97
CA ILE A 82 2.72 10.24 12.54
C ILE A 82 2.30 11.65 12.11
N HIS A 83 1.43 12.29 12.90
CA HIS A 83 1.03 13.68 12.68
C HIS A 83 2.21 14.66 12.76
N ASP A 84 3.04 14.54 13.78
CA ASP A 84 4.23 15.39 13.98
C ASP A 84 5.24 15.21 12.85
N ASP A 85 5.51 13.99 12.42
CA ASP A 85 6.40 13.71 11.29
C ASP A 85 5.88 14.31 9.97
N PHE A 86 4.59 14.28 9.75
CA PHE A 86 4.01 14.91 8.57
C PHE A 86 4.11 16.44 8.64
N ARG A 87 3.70 17.02 9.77
CA ARG A 87 3.65 18.47 10.01
C ARG A 87 5.05 19.12 10.08
N GLU A 88 5.98 18.47 10.81
CA GLU A 88 7.25 19.08 11.16
C GLU A 88 8.41 18.70 10.24
N LYS A 89 8.30 17.57 9.53
CA LYS A 89 9.35 17.07 8.66
C LYS A 89 8.90 17.00 7.20
N THR A 90 7.76 16.34 6.92
CA THR A 90 7.35 16.05 5.54
C THR A 90 6.93 17.32 4.80
N ILE A 91 6.00 18.08 5.32
CA ILE A 91 5.51 19.31 4.67
C ILE A 91 6.64 20.37 4.51
N PRO A 92 7.48 20.65 5.51
CA PRO A 92 8.60 21.59 5.34
C PRO A 92 9.65 21.09 4.32
N ALA A 93 9.90 19.79 4.22
CA ALA A 93 10.82 19.24 3.23
C ALA A 93 10.29 19.43 1.80
N LEU A 94 8.99 19.16 1.58
CA LEU A 94 8.33 19.36 0.29
C LEU A 94 8.29 20.83 -0.13
N GLU A 95 7.98 21.74 0.80
CA GLU A 95 8.02 23.18 0.55
C GLU A 95 9.41 23.63 0.09
N LYS A 96 10.43 23.22 0.84
CA LYS A 96 11.83 23.53 0.52
C LYS A 96 12.25 22.97 -0.85
N GLU A 97 11.85 21.75 -1.18
CA GLU A 97 12.13 21.14 -2.49
C GLU A 97 11.47 21.93 -3.63
N LEU A 98 10.18 22.27 -3.49
CA LEU A 98 9.45 23.09 -4.45
C LEU A 98 10.12 24.42 -4.69
N GLU A 99 10.51 25.16 -3.62
CA GLU A 99 11.19 26.43 -3.72
C GLU A 99 12.58 26.32 -4.37
N GLN A 100 13.37 25.33 -3.98
CA GLN A 100 14.73 25.11 -4.49
C GLN A 100 14.77 24.72 -5.97
N THR A 101 13.71 24.10 -6.47
CA THR A 101 13.60 23.65 -7.86
C THR A 101 12.76 24.58 -8.74
N ASP A 102 12.37 25.72 -8.20
CA ASP A 102 11.46 26.70 -8.86
C ASP A 102 10.19 26.00 -9.38
N TYR A 103 9.59 25.15 -8.52
CA TYR A 103 8.37 24.38 -8.79
C TYR A 103 8.46 23.50 -10.04
N SER A 104 9.61 22.86 -10.26
CA SER A 104 9.80 21.94 -11.38
C SER A 104 8.69 20.89 -11.47
N PRO A 105 8.33 20.36 -12.66
CA PRO A 105 7.31 19.35 -12.81
C PRO A 105 7.55 18.09 -11.96
N ASP A 106 8.81 17.70 -11.76
CA ASP A 106 9.18 16.56 -10.93
C ASP A 106 8.92 16.84 -9.43
N ALA A 107 9.24 18.03 -8.93
CA ALA A 107 8.97 18.42 -7.55
C ALA A 107 7.46 18.56 -7.29
N VAL A 108 6.70 19.12 -8.24
CA VAL A 108 5.24 19.17 -8.16
C VAL A 108 4.64 17.76 -8.14
N SER A 109 5.10 16.87 -9.00
CA SER A 109 4.68 15.46 -9.01
C SER A 109 5.04 14.75 -7.70
N HIS A 110 6.20 15.06 -7.12
CA HIS A 110 6.61 14.53 -5.83
C HIS A 110 5.68 15.03 -4.72
N PHE A 111 5.44 16.32 -4.62
CA PHE A 111 4.51 16.92 -3.67
C PHE A 111 3.11 16.29 -3.74
N LEU A 112 2.52 16.21 -4.91
CA LEU A 112 1.18 15.63 -5.10
C LEU A 112 1.14 14.15 -4.72
N GLY A 113 2.16 13.38 -5.12
CA GLY A 113 2.27 11.96 -4.79
C GLY A 113 2.39 11.73 -3.29
N VAL A 114 3.25 12.49 -2.59
CA VAL A 114 3.44 12.40 -1.15
C VAL A 114 2.17 12.75 -0.39
N CYS A 115 1.55 13.90 -0.67
CA CYS A 115 0.32 14.32 0.01
C CYS A 115 -0.82 13.32 -0.19
N THR A 116 -0.95 12.78 -1.41
CA THR A 116 -1.99 11.78 -1.72
C THR A 116 -1.71 10.45 -1.01
N GLY A 117 -0.48 9.98 -1.07
CA GLY A 117 -0.07 8.72 -0.44
C GLY A 117 -0.22 8.79 1.08
N TRP A 118 0.16 9.92 1.68
CA TRP A 118 -0.02 10.15 3.10
C TRP A 118 -1.51 10.12 3.46
N LEU A 119 -2.35 10.91 2.77
CA LEU A 119 -3.79 10.95 3.06
C LEU A 119 -4.45 9.57 2.93
N LEU A 120 -4.16 8.85 1.84
CA LEU A 120 -4.73 7.51 1.63
C LEU A 120 -4.23 6.52 2.68
N GLY A 121 -2.92 6.50 2.95
CA GLY A 121 -2.33 5.62 3.95
C GLY A 121 -2.94 5.91 5.31
N HIS A 122 -2.85 7.15 5.78
CA HIS A 122 -3.32 7.57 7.10
C HIS A 122 -4.81 7.26 7.30
N THR A 123 -5.69 7.77 6.42
CA THR A 123 -7.13 7.57 6.54
C THR A 123 -7.56 6.09 6.48
N LEU A 124 -6.89 5.27 5.68
CA LEU A 124 -7.30 3.88 5.46
C LEU A 124 -6.68 2.89 6.45
N THR A 125 -5.68 3.31 7.19
CA THR A 125 -4.98 2.47 8.18
C THR A 125 -5.06 3.08 9.58
N ASP A 126 -4.30 4.15 9.82
CA ASP A 126 -4.11 4.71 11.16
C ASP A 126 -5.42 5.22 11.77
N ASP A 127 -6.19 6.04 11.03
CA ASP A 127 -7.45 6.59 11.52
C ASP A 127 -8.52 5.52 11.67
N ARG A 128 -8.52 4.54 10.77
CA ARG A 128 -9.46 3.42 10.86
C ARG A 128 -9.19 2.54 12.08
N ALA A 129 -7.94 2.43 12.51
CA ALA A 129 -7.56 1.70 13.71
C ALA A 129 -8.12 2.36 14.99
N ILE A 130 -8.40 3.65 14.99
CA ILE A 130 -8.93 4.39 16.16
C ILE A 130 -10.27 3.82 16.62
N THR A 131 -11.15 3.42 15.69
CA THR A 131 -12.48 2.88 15.97
C THR A 131 -12.57 1.38 15.81
N GLY A 132 -11.46 0.73 15.46
CA GLY A 132 -11.35 -0.73 15.41
C GLY A 132 -11.30 -1.36 16.80
N GLU A 133 -11.47 -2.67 16.86
CA GLU A 133 -11.18 -3.41 18.08
C GLU A 133 -9.68 -3.34 18.37
N ALA A 134 -9.33 -3.01 19.62
CA ALA A 134 -7.94 -3.00 20.05
C ALA A 134 -7.33 -4.39 19.85
N THR A 135 -6.39 -4.50 18.93
CA THR A 135 -5.65 -5.75 18.73
C THR A 135 -4.73 -5.99 19.93
N SER A 136 -4.76 -7.20 20.50
CA SER A 136 -3.80 -7.56 21.53
C SER A 136 -2.39 -7.55 20.93
N LYS A 137 -1.42 -6.99 21.66
CA LYS A 137 -0.01 -7.05 21.25
C LYS A 137 0.42 -8.50 21.04
N TRP A 138 1.26 -8.74 20.04
CA TRP A 138 1.77 -10.09 19.73
C TRP A 138 2.94 -10.51 20.65
N ASP A 139 2.85 -10.11 21.90
CA ASP A 139 3.83 -10.50 22.90
C ASP A 139 3.62 -11.96 23.31
N ASN A 140 4.70 -12.68 23.38
CA ASN A 140 4.72 -14.09 23.81
C ASN A 140 4.04 -15.08 22.84
N LEU A 141 3.84 -14.71 21.58
CA LEU A 141 3.48 -15.67 20.55
C LEU A 141 4.65 -16.63 20.28
N LEU A 142 4.33 -17.88 19.99
CA LEU A 142 5.31 -18.79 19.40
C LEU A 142 5.64 -18.32 17.96
N PRO A 143 6.83 -18.62 17.42
CA PRO A 143 7.21 -18.17 16.06
C PRO A 143 6.19 -18.53 14.97
N GLU A 144 5.59 -19.70 15.05
CA GLU A 144 4.54 -20.12 14.10
C GLU A 144 3.25 -19.32 14.26
N GLU A 145 2.88 -18.96 15.50
CA GLU A 145 1.71 -18.12 15.80
C GLU A 145 1.95 -16.68 15.35
N GLU A 146 3.17 -16.15 15.52
CA GLU A 146 3.58 -14.85 15.05
C GLU A 146 3.53 -14.78 13.50
N HIS A 147 4.07 -15.80 12.81
CA HIS A 147 3.98 -15.89 11.35
C HIS A 147 2.52 -15.90 10.86
N ALA A 148 1.66 -16.67 11.54
CA ALA A 148 0.24 -16.72 11.22
C ALA A 148 -0.44 -15.35 11.47
N ALA A 149 -0.13 -14.69 12.59
CA ALA A 149 -0.69 -13.38 12.93
C ALA A 149 -0.29 -12.30 11.90
N ILE A 150 1.00 -12.25 11.51
CA ILE A 150 1.48 -11.33 10.45
C ILE A 150 0.77 -11.61 9.13
N ARG A 151 0.64 -12.88 8.75
CA ARG A 151 -0.06 -13.27 7.52
C ARG A 151 -1.51 -12.77 7.50
N GLU A 152 -2.27 -13.04 8.55
CA GLU A 152 -3.66 -12.63 8.67
C GLU A 152 -3.78 -11.09 8.70
N ALA A 153 -2.90 -10.39 9.42
CA ALA A 153 -2.88 -8.93 9.43
C ALA A 153 -2.63 -8.35 8.02
N ILE A 154 -1.70 -8.93 7.25
CA ILE A 154 -1.45 -8.52 5.87
C ILE A 154 -2.69 -8.73 4.99
N LEU A 155 -3.32 -9.91 5.07
CA LEU A 155 -4.53 -10.20 4.29
C LEU A 155 -5.65 -9.22 4.63
N GLN A 156 -5.85 -8.94 5.93
CA GLN A 156 -6.86 -8.00 6.38
C GLN A 156 -6.57 -6.57 5.91
N LEU A 157 -5.33 -6.08 6.04
CA LEU A 157 -4.93 -4.76 5.57
C LEU A 157 -5.13 -4.60 4.06
N VAL A 158 -4.77 -5.61 3.24
CA VAL A 158 -5.00 -5.56 1.79
C VAL A 158 -6.49 -5.50 1.47
N TYR A 159 -7.31 -6.26 2.20
CA TYR A 159 -8.76 -6.19 2.04
C TYR A 159 -9.30 -4.82 2.45
N ASP A 160 -8.91 -4.30 3.60
CA ASP A 160 -9.39 -3.02 4.12
C ASP A 160 -9.01 -1.84 3.22
N MET A 161 -7.76 -1.80 2.77
CA MET A 161 -7.26 -0.72 1.92
C MET A 161 -7.82 -0.78 0.49
N PHE A 162 -7.82 -1.96 -0.11
CA PHE A 162 -8.04 -2.11 -1.56
C PHE A 162 -9.29 -2.91 -1.92
N GLN A 163 -9.96 -3.56 -0.96
CA GLN A 163 -11.09 -4.48 -1.17
C GLN A 163 -10.70 -5.62 -2.13
N LEU A 164 -9.52 -6.16 -1.92
CA LEU A 164 -9.03 -7.31 -2.68
C LEU A 164 -8.93 -8.52 -1.76
N ASP A 165 -9.62 -9.59 -2.16
CA ASP A 165 -9.42 -10.90 -1.57
C ASP A 165 -8.07 -11.42 -2.06
N SER A 166 -7.12 -11.57 -1.12
CA SER A 166 -5.78 -12.02 -1.40
C SER A 166 -5.58 -13.44 -0.89
N GLN A 167 -4.70 -14.19 -1.54
CA GLN A 167 -4.31 -15.51 -1.09
C GLN A 167 -2.79 -15.64 -1.06
N VAL A 168 -2.29 -16.37 -0.08
CA VAL A 168 -0.86 -16.68 0.00
C VAL A 168 -0.51 -17.69 -1.11
N VAL A 169 0.48 -17.34 -1.91
CA VAL A 169 1.03 -18.18 -2.98
C VAL A 169 2.24 -18.96 -2.49
N SER A 170 3.07 -18.32 -1.66
CA SER A 170 4.25 -18.93 -1.06
C SER A 170 4.53 -18.30 0.29
N GLU A 171 4.92 -19.13 1.25
CA GLU A 171 5.43 -18.72 2.58
C GLU A 171 6.97 -18.71 2.63
N SER A 172 7.61 -18.88 1.48
CA SER A 172 9.05 -18.94 1.32
C SER A 172 9.52 -18.23 0.04
N TYR A 173 8.99 -17.02 -0.21
CA TYR A 173 9.42 -16.21 -1.34
C TYR A 173 10.90 -15.83 -1.22
N SER A 174 11.72 -16.16 -2.20
CA SER A 174 13.17 -15.95 -2.20
C SER A 174 13.66 -14.92 -3.23
N GLY A 175 12.78 -14.02 -3.67
CA GLY A 175 13.14 -12.91 -4.54
C GLY A 175 12.94 -13.16 -6.03
N GLU A 176 12.17 -14.19 -6.39
CA GLU A 176 11.83 -14.49 -7.77
C GLU A 176 11.07 -13.33 -8.41
N LYS A 177 11.34 -13.13 -9.70
CA LYS A 177 10.71 -12.04 -10.45
C LYS A 177 9.30 -12.43 -10.90
N PHE A 178 8.33 -11.65 -10.49
CA PHE A 178 6.95 -11.73 -10.98
C PHE A 178 6.57 -10.41 -11.68
N GLY A 179 6.60 -10.40 -12.99
CA GLY A 179 6.26 -9.22 -13.80
C GLY A 179 7.25 -8.04 -13.66
N LYS A 180 6.77 -6.83 -13.93
CA LYS A 180 7.47 -5.59 -13.62
C LYS A 180 7.17 -5.23 -12.18
N GLY A 181 8.20 -5.04 -11.37
CA GLY A 181 8.08 -4.81 -9.94
C GLY A 181 8.58 -3.46 -9.48
N VAL A 182 7.95 -2.92 -8.44
CA VAL A 182 8.46 -1.82 -7.62
C VAL A 182 8.94 -2.43 -6.30
N TYR A 183 10.19 -2.22 -5.97
CA TYR A 183 10.87 -2.81 -4.81
C TYR A 183 11.11 -1.71 -3.79
N TYR A 184 10.38 -1.74 -2.71
CA TYR A 184 10.43 -0.75 -1.65
C TYR A 184 11.04 -1.33 -0.39
N ARG A 185 12.05 -0.66 0.18
CA ARG A 185 12.80 -1.11 1.34
C ARG A 185 12.74 -0.06 2.44
N LEU A 186 12.37 -0.50 3.63
CA LEU A 186 12.45 0.25 4.88
C LEU A 186 13.51 -0.36 5.78
N ILE A 187 14.36 0.46 6.38
CA ILE A 187 15.38 0.06 7.35
C ILE A 187 15.08 0.74 8.67
N TYR A 188 14.84 -0.05 9.68
CA TYR A 188 14.67 0.38 11.05
C TYR A 188 15.92 0.07 11.87
N SER A 189 16.19 0.85 12.90
CA SER A 189 17.25 0.60 13.87
C SER A 189 16.84 1.07 15.24
N ASN A 190 17.20 0.33 16.27
CA ASN A 190 17.05 0.76 17.66
C ASN A 190 18.33 1.42 18.19
N LYS A 191 18.28 1.89 19.46
CA LYS A 191 19.41 2.54 20.14
C LYS A 191 20.62 1.62 20.33
N GLU A 192 20.41 0.30 20.36
CA GLU A 192 21.46 -0.72 20.47
C GLU A 192 22.14 -1.05 19.13
N GLY A 193 21.66 -0.44 18.03
CA GLY A 193 22.18 -0.67 16.68
C GLY A 193 21.63 -1.94 16.03
N LYS A 194 20.66 -2.64 16.64
CA LYS A 194 19.94 -3.73 16.02
C LYS A 194 19.15 -3.19 14.81
N LYS A 195 19.20 -3.91 13.69
CA LYS A 195 18.57 -3.52 12.45
C LYS A 195 17.46 -4.49 12.07
N TRP A 196 16.39 -3.91 11.56
CA TRP A 196 15.27 -4.62 10.96
C TRP A 196 15.02 -4.02 9.58
N GLU A 197 14.95 -4.84 8.57
CA GLU A 197 14.64 -4.43 7.22
C GLU A 197 13.32 -5.05 6.77
N THR A 198 12.41 -4.23 6.27
CA THR A 198 11.19 -4.69 5.61
C THR A 198 11.28 -4.38 4.14
N ILE A 199 11.00 -5.37 3.30
CA ILE A 199 10.96 -5.18 1.85
C ILE A 199 9.56 -5.53 1.35
N LEU A 200 8.96 -4.58 0.65
CA LEU A 200 7.71 -4.76 -0.08
C LEU A 200 8.00 -4.80 -1.57
N VAL A 201 7.48 -5.81 -2.23
CA VAL A 201 7.57 -5.95 -3.69
C VAL A 201 6.16 -5.89 -4.26
N PHE A 202 5.91 -4.94 -5.13
CA PHE A 202 4.62 -4.78 -5.78
C PHE A 202 4.75 -5.00 -7.28
N GLU A 203 3.89 -5.82 -7.87
CA GLU A 203 3.74 -5.84 -9.32
C GLU A 203 3.17 -4.48 -9.80
N GLU A 204 3.73 -3.91 -10.86
CA GLU A 204 3.28 -2.64 -11.46
C GLU A 204 1.76 -2.64 -11.72
N LYS A 205 1.24 -3.76 -12.23
CA LYS A 205 -0.18 -3.99 -12.48
C LYS A 205 -1.04 -3.86 -11.22
N LEU A 206 -0.57 -4.36 -10.06
CA LEU A 206 -1.27 -4.19 -8.79
C LEU A 206 -1.38 -2.72 -8.41
N LEU A 207 -0.28 -1.96 -8.49
CA LEU A 207 -0.25 -0.55 -8.14
C LEU A 207 -1.20 0.29 -9.00
N ILE A 208 -1.24 0.02 -10.30
CA ILE A 208 -2.17 0.68 -11.24
C ILE A 208 -3.62 0.37 -10.87
N ASN A 209 -3.91 -0.89 -10.55
CA ASN A 209 -5.27 -1.35 -10.24
C ASN A 209 -5.77 -1.00 -8.83
N THR A 210 -4.89 -0.59 -7.93
CA THR A 210 -5.21 -0.18 -6.55
C THR A 210 -5.02 1.32 -6.37
N VAL A 211 -3.85 1.75 -5.94
CA VAL A 211 -3.54 3.16 -5.67
C VAL A 211 -3.80 4.03 -6.90
N GLY A 212 -3.40 3.60 -8.10
CA GLY A 212 -3.66 4.33 -9.35
C GLY A 212 -5.15 4.57 -9.60
N LYS A 213 -5.99 3.55 -9.42
CA LYS A 213 -7.45 3.70 -9.55
C LYS A 213 -8.07 4.54 -8.44
N MET A 214 -7.55 4.47 -7.22
CA MET A 214 -8.01 5.31 -6.11
C MET A 214 -7.72 6.78 -6.39
N MET A 215 -6.56 7.07 -6.96
CA MET A 215 -6.17 8.42 -7.39
C MET A 215 -6.88 8.89 -8.66
N GLY A 216 -7.70 8.05 -9.31
CA GLY A 216 -8.33 8.36 -10.59
C GLY A 216 -7.36 8.41 -11.77
N VAL A 217 -6.12 7.98 -11.59
CA VAL A 217 -5.09 8.02 -12.64
C VAL A 217 -5.41 6.99 -13.71
N LYS A 218 -5.65 7.47 -14.94
CA LYS A 218 -5.79 6.62 -16.13
C LYS A 218 -4.43 6.41 -16.78
N THR A 219 -3.68 5.49 -16.26
CA THR A 219 -2.39 5.12 -16.84
C THR A 219 -2.28 3.60 -16.97
N ASP A 220 -1.59 3.16 -17.98
CA ASP A 220 -1.16 1.78 -18.19
C ASP A 220 0.26 1.51 -17.64
N LYS A 221 0.90 2.55 -17.07
CA LYS A 221 2.27 2.51 -16.54
C LYS A 221 2.36 3.24 -15.21
N VAL A 222 3.25 2.77 -14.36
CA VAL A 222 3.60 3.46 -13.12
C VAL A 222 4.37 4.74 -13.47
N ASN A 223 3.92 5.86 -12.92
CA ASN A 223 4.56 7.17 -13.01
C ASN A 223 5.09 7.62 -11.64
N MET A 224 5.80 8.74 -11.59
CA MET A 224 6.42 9.23 -10.35
C MET A 224 5.38 9.62 -9.28
N VAL A 225 4.24 10.16 -9.67
CA VAL A 225 3.15 10.48 -8.72
C VAL A 225 2.67 9.20 -8.03
N LEU A 226 2.41 8.15 -8.82
CA LEU A 226 1.98 6.86 -8.29
C LEU A 226 3.06 6.19 -7.42
N VAL A 227 4.33 6.25 -7.84
CA VAL A 227 5.46 5.72 -7.04
C VAL A 227 5.54 6.40 -5.68
N ASN A 228 5.43 7.73 -5.64
CA ASN A 228 5.49 8.47 -4.40
C ASN A 228 4.27 8.21 -3.50
N ALA A 229 3.07 8.12 -4.08
CA ALA A 229 1.88 7.71 -3.33
C ALA A 229 2.03 6.32 -2.72
N VAL A 230 2.54 5.36 -3.50
CA VAL A 230 2.79 3.98 -3.05
C VAL A 230 3.83 3.94 -1.92
N ARG A 231 4.90 4.73 -1.96
CA ARG A 231 5.90 4.78 -0.89
C ARG A 231 5.25 5.10 0.46
N TYR A 232 4.42 6.14 0.51
CA TYR A 232 3.74 6.54 1.74
C TYR A 232 2.71 5.52 2.19
N THR A 233 1.89 5.02 1.28
CA THR A 233 0.92 3.95 1.58
C THR A 233 1.63 2.68 2.09
N ALA A 234 2.75 2.30 1.49
CA ALA A 234 3.54 1.15 1.90
C ALA A 234 4.18 1.33 3.29
N ARG A 235 4.64 2.55 3.60
CA ARG A 235 5.17 2.88 4.93
C ARG A 235 4.10 2.72 6.00
N GLN A 236 2.90 3.26 5.76
CA GLN A 236 1.77 3.09 6.67
C GLN A 236 1.37 1.62 6.86
N PHE A 237 1.34 0.87 5.76
CA PHE A 237 1.08 -0.56 5.79
C PHE A 237 2.06 -1.31 6.72
N VAL A 238 3.36 -0.99 6.65
CA VAL A 238 4.37 -1.59 7.54
C VAL A 238 4.18 -1.14 8.98
N ASN A 239 3.88 0.14 9.21
CA ASN A 239 3.66 0.67 10.56
C ASN A 239 2.50 -0.03 11.25
N CYS A 240 1.36 -0.25 10.56
CA CYS A 240 0.22 -0.98 11.12
C CYS A 240 0.57 -2.41 11.55
N ILE A 241 1.47 -3.08 10.83
CA ILE A 241 1.96 -4.40 11.24
C ILE A 241 2.89 -4.28 12.43
N MET A 242 3.82 -3.32 12.40
CA MET A 242 4.79 -3.08 13.47
C MET A 242 4.13 -2.74 14.81
N GLU A 243 3.03 -2.00 14.80
CA GLU A 243 2.29 -1.62 16.02
C GLU A 243 1.80 -2.81 16.85
N ASN A 244 1.69 -3.98 16.25
CA ASN A 244 1.33 -5.19 16.99
C ASN A 244 2.48 -5.76 17.84
N PHE A 245 3.72 -5.29 17.64
CA PHE A 245 4.87 -5.71 18.43
C PHE A 245 5.14 -4.72 19.56
N SER A 246 5.34 -5.19 20.78
CA SER A 246 5.65 -4.31 21.92
C SER A 246 6.99 -3.59 21.79
N SER A 247 7.92 -4.16 21.02
CA SER A 247 9.23 -3.53 20.75
C SER A 247 9.20 -2.49 19.63
N ALA A 248 8.06 -2.24 18.98
CA ALA A 248 7.96 -1.30 17.87
C ALA A 248 8.45 0.10 18.22
N ASP A 249 8.13 0.58 19.42
CA ASP A 249 8.52 1.91 19.92
C ASP A 249 10.03 2.09 20.09
N GLU A 250 10.80 1.01 20.13
CA GLU A 250 12.26 1.03 20.23
C GLU A 250 12.95 1.30 18.88
N TYR A 251 12.24 1.12 17.78
CA TYR A 251 12.79 1.20 16.43
C TYR A 251 12.36 2.48 15.71
N GLU A 252 13.33 3.12 15.05
CA GLU A 252 13.12 4.29 14.22
C GLU A 252 13.53 4.00 12.77
N ILE A 253 12.82 4.58 11.81
CA ILE A 253 13.19 4.49 10.39
C ILE A 253 14.51 5.24 10.20
N LYS A 254 15.54 4.53 9.72
CA LYS A 254 16.86 5.09 9.38
C LYS A 254 17.05 5.33 7.91
N ALA A 255 16.40 4.53 7.07
CA ALA A 255 16.47 4.71 5.62
C ALA A 255 15.22 4.15 4.93
N GLU A 256 14.91 4.74 3.80
CA GLU A 256 13.82 4.39 2.91
C GLU A 256 14.35 4.42 1.47
N ASN A 257 14.21 3.33 0.74
CA ASN A 257 14.81 3.19 -0.58
C ASN A 257 13.85 2.52 -1.57
N LEU A 258 13.82 3.03 -2.80
CA LEU A 258 13.36 2.27 -3.97
C LEU A 258 14.56 1.57 -4.59
N LEU A 259 14.46 0.25 -4.77
CA LEU A 259 15.53 -0.56 -5.31
C LEU A 259 15.25 -0.94 -6.77
N THR A 260 16.29 -1.05 -7.56
CA THR A 260 16.22 -1.80 -8.82
C THR A 260 16.11 -3.30 -8.50
N TYR A 261 15.66 -4.11 -9.47
CA TYR A 261 15.62 -5.56 -9.27
C TYR A 261 16.98 -6.15 -8.91
N GLU A 262 18.05 -5.68 -9.56
CA GLU A 262 19.41 -6.15 -9.28
C GLU A 262 19.89 -5.78 -7.87
N GLN A 263 19.51 -4.61 -7.36
CA GLN A 263 19.79 -4.22 -5.97
C GLN A 263 18.99 -5.08 -4.98
N PHE A 264 17.71 -5.30 -5.25
CA PHE A 264 16.84 -6.15 -4.47
C PHE A 264 17.39 -7.59 -4.40
N LYS A 265 17.75 -8.17 -5.54
CA LYS A 265 18.33 -9.51 -5.62
C LYS A 265 19.59 -9.64 -4.76
N LYS A 266 20.49 -8.65 -4.80
CA LYS A 266 21.69 -8.62 -3.94
C LYS A 266 21.38 -8.61 -2.45
N VAL A 267 20.26 -8.03 -2.03
CA VAL A 267 19.85 -8.07 -0.61
C VAL A 267 19.52 -9.50 -0.20
N PHE A 268 18.76 -10.23 -1.02
CA PHE A 268 18.41 -11.63 -0.76
C PHE A 268 19.61 -12.57 -0.86
N GLU A 269 20.55 -12.32 -1.77
CA GLU A 269 21.80 -13.09 -1.87
C GLU A 269 22.70 -12.92 -0.64
N ARG A 270 22.60 -11.75 0.03
CA ARG A 270 23.39 -11.46 1.23
C ARG A 270 22.79 -12.07 2.48
N GLU A 271 21.48 -11.98 2.63
CA GLU A 271 20.75 -12.39 3.83
C GLU A 271 19.39 -12.97 3.47
N ASN A 272 19.11 -14.19 3.93
CA ASN A 272 17.79 -14.79 3.77
C ASN A 272 16.78 -14.08 4.69
N PRO A 273 15.59 -13.74 4.20
CA PRO A 273 14.53 -13.21 5.06
C PRO A 273 14.15 -14.23 6.15
N GLN A 274 13.85 -13.74 7.35
CA GLN A 274 13.28 -14.53 8.43
C GLN A 274 11.79 -14.79 8.19
N PHE A 275 11.16 -13.88 7.49
CA PHE A 275 9.74 -13.96 7.12
C PHE A 275 9.60 -13.48 5.68
N SER A 276 8.90 -14.24 4.84
CA SER A 276 8.77 -13.91 3.43
C SER A 276 7.51 -14.54 2.84
N LEU A 277 6.55 -13.71 2.49
CA LEU A 277 5.28 -14.14 1.90
C LEU A 277 5.11 -13.53 0.50
N LEU A 278 4.57 -14.34 -0.41
CA LEU A 278 4.09 -13.90 -1.71
C LEU A 278 2.57 -14.07 -1.77
N PHE A 279 1.88 -13.04 -2.23
CA PHE A 279 0.43 -12.98 -2.32
C PHE A 279 -0.03 -12.77 -3.76
N ASP A 280 -1.14 -13.43 -4.13
CA ASP A 280 -1.93 -13.09 -5.31
C ASP A 280 -3.21 -12.37 -4.88
N THR A 281 -3.44 -11.20 -5.42
CA THR A 281 -4.62 -10.37 -5.14
C THR A 281 -5.68 -10.46 -6.25
N GLY A 282 -5.49 -11.29 -7.27
CA GLY A 282 -6.31 -11.30 -8.46
C GLY A 282 -6.18 -10.04 -9.36
N LYS A 283 -5.46 -9.01 -8.87
CA LYS A 283 -5.14 -7.78 -9.62
C LYS A 283 -3.64 -7.58 -9.84
N GLY A 284 -2.85 -8.45 -9.28
CA GLY A 284 -1.40 -8.50 -9.34
C GLY A 284 -0.83 -9.10 -8.07
N TYR A 285 0.48 -9.33 -8.09
CA TYR A 285 1.20 -9.94 -6.97
C TYR A 285 1.85 -8.89 -6.08
N PHE A 286 1.99 -9.22 -4.80
CA PHE A 286 2.90 -8.50 -3.92
C PHE A 286 3.61 -9.45 -2.96
N ALA A 287 4.80 -9.06 -2.50
CA ALA A 287 5.51 -9.80 -1.48
C ALA A 287 5.85 -8.89 -0.29
N TYR A 288 5.83 -9.48 0.89
CA TYR A 288 6.21 -8.88 2.16
C TYR A 288 7.32 -9.70 2.78
N CYS A 289 8.47 -9.07 3.02
CA CYS A 289 9.66 -9.76 3.50
C CYS A 289 10.27 -9.00 4.68
N ILE A 290 10.67 -9.74 5.73
CA ILE A 290 11.38 -9.21 6.90
C ILE A 290 12.77 -9.82 6.94
N ILE A 291 13.78 -8.97 7.07
CA ILE A 291 15.18 -9.33 7.28
C ILE A 291 15.62 -8.75 8.62
N ALA A 292 15.76 -9.59 9.61
CA ALA A 292 16.15 -9.23 10.97
C ALA A 292 17.25 -10.17 11.48
N PRO A 293 18.52 -9.95 11.10
CA PRO A 293 19.62 -10.89 11.37
C PRO A 293 19.80 -11.25 12.86
N HIS A 294 19.45 -10.32 13.75
CA HIS A 294 19.55 -10.53 15.20
C HIS A 294 18.53 -11.56 15.74
N LEU A 295 17.45 -11.85 15.00
CA LEU A 295 16.49 -12.89 15.39
C LEU A 295 17.03 -14.29 15.17
N LYS A 296 18.06 -14.46 14.31
CA LYS A 296 18.77 -15.73 14.13
C LYS A 296 19.49 -16.17 15.41
N ASP A 297 20.00 -15.22 16.18
CA ASP A 297 20.71 -15.50 17.44
C ASP A 297 19.76 -15.98 18.56
N SER A 298 18.45 -15.75 18.42
CA SER A 298 17.42 -16.18 19.37
C SER A 298 16.83 -17.57 19.10
N GLY A 299 17.40 -18.31 18.13
CA GLY A 299 17.01 -19.71 17.88
C GLY A 299 15.82 -19.90 16.95
N ILE A 300 15.35 -18.83 16.31
CA ILE A 300 14.34 -18.92 15.26
C ILE A 300 15.02 -19.47 14.01
N GLU A 301 14.85 -20.75 13.74
CA GLU A 301 15.32 -21.37 12.49
C GLU A 301 14.54 -20.79 11.31
N THR A 302 15.27 -20.29 10.31
CA THR A 302 14.66 -19.88 9.05
C THR A 302 14.12 -21.13 8.34
N SER A 303 12.80 -21.25 8.22
CA SER A 303 12.13 -22.38 7.58
C SER A 303 12.28 -22.41 6.05
N ILE A 304 13.11 -21.56 5.48
CA ILE A 304 13.18 -21.38 4.03
C ILE A 304 14.21 -22.32 3.43
N GLN A 305 13.74 -23.40 2.83
CA GLN A 305 14.52 -24.16 1.83
C GLN A 305 14.22 -23.60 0.46
N ALA A 306 15.16 -22.82 -0.08
CA ALA A 306 15.02 -22.11 -1.36
C ALA A 306 14.60 -23.01 -2.56
N GLU A 307 14.94 -24.29 -2.53
CA GLU A 307 14.57 -25.26 -3.57
C GLU A 307 13.05 -25.55 -3.62
N ASN A 308 12.35 -25.46 -2.50
CA ASN A 308 10.91 -25.70 -2.45
C ASN A 308 10.10 -24.49 -2.92
N ALA A 309 10.59 -23.27 -2.66
CA ALA A 309 9.91 -22.03 -3.04
C ALA A 309 9.74 -21.85 -4.55
N LEU A 310 10.82 -22.08 -5.31
CA LEU A 310 10.80 -22.01 -6.77
C LEU A 310 9.77 -22.98 -7.35
N THR A 311 9.73 -24.21 -6.83
CA THR A 311 8.81 -25.25 -7.29
C THR A 311 7.35 -24.91 -7.01
N GLU A 312 7.04 -24.30 -5.88
CA GLU A 312 5.68 -23.90 -5.50
C GLU A 312 5.20 -22.71 -6.33
N ILE A 313 6.02 -21.68 -6.49
CA ILE A 313 5.70 -20.52 -7.31
C ILE A 313 5.51 -20.93 -8.77
N GLU A 314 6.41 -21.74 -9.33
CA GLU A 314 6.26 -22.25 -10.70
C GLU A 314 5.00 -23.07 -10.89
N LYS A 315 4.64 -23.94 -9.94
CA LYS A 315 3.39 -24.71 -9.98
C LYS A 315 2.16 -23.80 -9.97
N TYR A 316 2.19 -22.77 -9.11
CA TYR A 316 1.09 -21.82 -9.01
C TYR A 316 0.93 -20.98 -10.29
N LEU A 317 2.03 -20.44 -10.81
CA LEU A 317 2.03 -19.67 -12.05
C LEU A 317 1.56 -20.50 -13.24
N LYS A 318 2.05 -21.75 -13.36
CA LYS A 318 1.56 -22.69 -14.40
C LYS A 318 0.08 -23.01 -14.24
N LYS A 319 -0.40 -23.19 -13.02
CA LYS A 319 -1.83 -23.42 -12.75
C LYS A 319 -2.67 -22.21 -13.16
N ASN A 320 -2.22 -21.00 -12.86
CA ASN A 320 -2.91 -19.77 -13.26
C ASN A 320 -2.84 -19.51 -14.76
N GLU A 321 -1.72 -19.81 -15.43
CA GLU A 321 -1.65 -19.78 -16.91
C GLU A 321 -2.59 -20.78 -17.57
N MET A 322 -2.75 -21.97 -17.00
CA MET A 322 -3.73 -22.95 -17.46
C MET A 322 -5.17 -22.44 -17.22
N PHE A 323 -5.46 -21.85 -16.07
CA PHE A 323 -6.75 -21.24 -15.75
C PHE A 323 -7.05 -20.03 -16.67
N GLN A 324 -6.09 -19.17 -16.95
CA GLN A 324 -6.21 -18.07 -17.89
C GLN A 324 -6.40 -18.57 -19.33
N LYS A 325 -5.74 -19.67 -19.72
CA LYS A 325 -5.97 -20.35 -21.01
C LYS A 325 -7.32 -21.05 -21.09
N GLU A 326 -7.86 -21.54 -19.96
CA GLU A 326 -9.24 -22.07 -19.92
C GLU A 326 -10.30 -20.98 -19.97
N ILE A 327 -10.06 -19.83 -19.33
CA ILE A 327 -10.95 -18.65 -19.41
C ILE A 327 -10.89 -18.00 -20.79
N SER A 328 -9.76 -18.08 -21.50
CA SER A 328 -9.63 -17.63 -22.89
C SER A 328 -10.16 -18.62 -23.92
N ARG A 329 -10.55 -19.82 -23.53
CA ARG A 329 -11.36 -20.70 -24.37
C ARG A 329 -12.74 -20.07 -24.52
N LYS A 330 -13.17 -19.90 -25.78
CA LYS A 330 -14.45 -19.32 -26.18
C LYS A 330 -15.55 -19.62 -25.16
N LYS A 331 -16.10 -18.60 -24.55
CA LYS A 331 -17.23 -18.75 -23.62
C LYS A 331 -18.33 -19.50 -24.34
N LYS A 332 -18.75 -20.65 -23.84
CA LYS A 332 -19.91 -21.36 -24.36
C LYS A 332 -21.14 -20.67 -23.80
N ILE A 333 -21.92 -20.06 -24.67
CA ILE A 333 -23.21 -19.47 -24.32
C ILE A 333 -24.29 -20.51 -24.67
N LEU A 334 -25.05 -20.93 -23.66
CA LEU A 334 -26.23 -21.79 -23.88
C LEU A 334 -27.44 -20.86 -24.00
N VAL A 335 -28.06 -20.88 -25.18
CA VAL A 335 -29.32 -20.19 -25.43
C VAL A 335 -30.42 -21.23 -25.40
N VAL A 336 -31.45 -21.04 -24.58
CA VAL A 336 -32.60 -21.90 -24.48
C VAL A 336 -33.85 -21.07 -24.78
N ASP A 337 -34.51 -21.39 -25.87
CA ASP A 337 -35.76 -20.76 -26.30
C ASP A 337 -36.61 -21.81 -27.03
N ASP A 338 -37.93 -21.69 -27.01
CA ASP A 338 -38.86 -22.56 -27.69
C ASP A 338 -39.11 -22.15 -29.15
N SER A 339 -38.64 -20.98 -29.54
CA SER A 339 -38.72 -20.45 -30.90
C SER A 339 -37.46 -20.75 -31.72
N GLN A 340 -37.56 -21.55 -32.75
CA GLN A 340 -36.48 -21.83 -33.68
C GLN A 340 -35.94 -20.56 -34.36
N VAL A 341 -36.79 -19.57 -34.60
CA VAL A 341 -36.41 -18.30 -35.23
C VAL A 341 -35.51 -17.48 -34.30
N ILE A 342 -35.83 -17.45 -33.00
CA ILE A 342 -35.00 -16.74 -31.97
C ILE A 342 -33.68 -17.48 -31.82
N LEU A 343 -33.67 -18.79 -31.74
CA LEU A 343 -32.45 -19.60 -31.64
C LEU A 343 -31.52 -19.40 -32.83
N GLN A 344 -32.05 -19.29 -34.05
CA GLN A 344 -31.28 -19.07 -35.27
C GLN A 344 -30.72 -17.65 -35.30
N ALA A 345 -31.49 -16.63 -34.98
CA ALA A 345 -31.04 -15.24 -34.90
C ALA A 345 -29.94 -15.03 -33.83
N MET A 346 -30.11 -15.67 -32.66
CA MET A 346 -29.09 -15.61 -31.60
C MET A 346 -27.80 -16.35 -31.99
N ASN A 347 -27.91 -17.46 -32.71
CA ASN A 347 -26.74 -18.20 -33.18
C ASN A 347 -25.96 -17.40 -34.25
N GLU A 348 -26.63 -16.69 -35.14
CA GLU A 348 -25.99 -15.79 -36.12
C GLU A 348 -25.29 -14.63 -35.39
N LEU A 349 -25.95 -13.97 -34.44
CA LEU A 349 -25.43 -12.84 -33.69
C LEU A 349 -24.23 -13.22 -32.78
N LEU A 350 -24.26 -14.40 -32.17
CA LEU A 350 -23.19 -14.87 -31.30
C LEU A 350 -22.00 -15.45 -32.07
N SER A 351 -22.24 -16.04 -33.27
CA SER A 351 -21.15 -16.57 -34.10
C SER A 351 -20.28 -15.49 -34.77
N GLU A 352 -20.79 -14.25 -34.89
CA GLU A 352 -20.01 -13.08 -35.35
C GLU A 352 -19.16 -12.44 -34.21
N THR A 353 -19.50 -12.70 -32.95
CA THR A 353 -18.91 -12.00 -31.81
C THR A 353 -18.03 -12.89 -30.91
N TYR A 354 -18.23 -14.21 -30.97
CA TYR A 354 -17.59 -15.24 -30.12
C TYR A 354 -17.17 -16.46 -30.94
#